data_59ba79cca2e683882716e2490fd56263
#
_entry.id   59ba79cca2e683882716e2490fd56263
#
_cell.length_a   1.000
_cell.length_b   1.000
_cell.length_c   1.000
_cell.angle_alpha   90.00
_cell.angle_beta   90.00
_cell.angle_gamma   90.00
#
_symmetry.space_group_name_H-M   'P 1'
#
loop_
_entity.id
_entity.type
_entity.pdbx_description
1 polymer ?
#
loop_
_entity_poly.entity_id
_entity_poly.type
_entity_poly.pdbx_seq_one_letter_code
_entity_poly.pdbx_strand_id
1 'polypeptide(L)'
;FGIVIFLFITSAMEKKSREGVPARQETQAVLVEAVLETIQGMSVVKAFDLDHSLDKKVDKAIEESFRKNERLEKAMTPYVAMQQLVLNMFSVLLMFCAIAFYLDGSMELTNSLIMVVCSFLVYEQLKVAGSCVANMRIAEHSIDKANKIDEVPTMEEGKRETSPASMEIRFSNVDFAYEKKKILNHVS
;
A
#
# COMPACT_ATOMS: atom_id res chain seq x y z
N PHE A 1 12.64 -28.73 4.72
CA PHE A 1 11.17 -28.91 4.71
C PHE A 1 10.45 -27.65 5.23
N GLY A 2 10.80 -27.09 6.40
CA GLY A 2 10.15 -25.91 6.97
C GLY A 2 10.14 -24.69 6.03
N ILE A 3 11.24 -24.42 5.34
CA ILE A 3 11.36 -23.33 4.37
C ILE A 3 10.42 -23.54 3.18
N VAL A 4 10.27 -24.77 2.69
CA VAL A 4 9.39 -25.07 1.55
C VAL A 4 7.92 -24.83 1.93
N ILE A 5 7.51 -25.26 3.12
CA ILE A 5 6.17 -25.02 3.63
C ILE A 5 5.92 -23.52 3.86
N PHE A 6 6.92 -22.82 4.40
CA PHE A 6 6.87 -21.36 4.54
C PHE A 6 6.67 -20.65 3.21
N LEU A 7 7.43 -21.00 2.17
CA LEU A 7 7.31 -20.42 0.83
C LEU A 7 5.94 -20.72 0.20
N PHE A 8 5.39 -21.91 0.44
CA PHE A 8 4.07 -22.27 -0.04
C PHE A 8 2.97 -21.42 0.61
N ILE A 9 3.02 -21.24 1.94
CA ILE A 9 2.07 -20.39 2.67
C ILE A 9 2.23 -18.93 2.23
N THR A 10 3.46 -18.44 2.03
CA THR A 10 3.73 -17.10 1.53
C THR A 10 3.13 -16.89 0.15
N SER A 11 3.26 -17.86 -0.76
CA SER A 11 2.66 -17.79 -2.09
C SER A 11 1.13 -17.76 -2.06
N ALA A 12 0.50 -18.56 -1.16
CA ALA A 12 -0.95 -18.53 -0.98
C ALA A 12 -1.44 -17.19 -0.41
N MET A 13 -0.72 -16.65 0.57
CA MET A 13 -0.98 -15.32 1.14
C MET A 13 -0.85 -14.21 0.08
N GLU A 14 0.16 -14.32 -0.78
CA GLU A 14 0.40 -13.38 -1.87
C GLU A 14 -0.77 -13.26 -2.83
N LYS A 15 -1.32 -14.40 -3.25
CA LYS A 15 -2.49 -14.43 -4.14
C LYS A 15 -3.67 -13.67 -3.53
N LYS A 16 -3.90 -13.85 -2.23
CA LYS A 16 -4.97 -13.18 -1.50
C LYS A 16 -4.71 -11.68 -1.30
N SER A 17 -3.45 -11.31 -1.04
CA SER A 17 -3.02 -9.92 -0.86
C SER A 17 -3.21 -9.11 -2.14
N ARG A 18 -2.91 -9.67 -3.30
CA ARG A 18 -3.08 -9.00 -4.61
C ARG A 18 -4.52 -8.53 -4.86
N GLU A 19 -5.50 -9.22 -4.32
CA GLU A 19 -6.92 -8.83 -4.46
C GLU A 19 -7.32 -7.73 -3.46
N GLY A 20 -6.77 -7.74 -2.26
CA GLY A 20 -7.18 -6.85 -1.16
C GLY A 20 -6.44 -5.52 -1.07
N VAL A 21 -5.15 -5.50 -1.43
CA VAL A 21 -4.30 -4.30 -1.30
C VAL A 21 -4.76 -3.15 -2.19
N PRO A 22 -5.15 -3.34 -3.47
CA PRO A 22 -5.65 -2.24 -4.31
C PRO A 22 -6.91 -1.59 -3.72
N ALA A 23 -7.86 -2.39 -3.23
CA ALA A 23 -9.10 -1.90 -2.62
C ALA A 23 -8.85 -1.09 -1.33
N ARG A 24 -7.82 -1.46 -0.55
CA ARG A 24 -7.37 -0.69 0.61
C ARG A 24 -6.80 0.67 0.20
N GLN A 25 -5.93 0.69 -0.81
CA GLN A 25 -5.30 1.92 -1.27
C GLN A 25 -6.30 2.90 -1.89
N GLU A 26 -7.28 2.38 -2.64
CA GLU A 26 -8.36 3.20 -3.20
C GLU A 26 -9.17 3.89 -2.10
N THR A 27 -9.60 3.15 -1.08
CA THR A 27 -10.33 3.74 0.05
C THR A 27 -9.49 4.72 0.86
N GLN A 28 -8.19 4.50 0.95
CA GLN A 28 -7.29 5.45 1.62
C GLN A 28 -7.15 6.74 0.82
N ALA A 29 -7.12 6.68 -0.50
CA ALA A 29 -7.12 7.87 -1.36
C ALA A 29 -8.42 8.66 -1.21
N VAL A 30 -9.58 7.99 -1.21
CA VAL A 30 -10.89 8.62 -0.97
C VAL A 30 -10.98 9.28 0.40
N LEU A 31 -10.40 8.63 1.44
CA LEU A 31 -10.34 9.22 2.77
C LEU A 31 -9.50 10.50 2.80
N VAL A 32 -8.32 10.48 2.17
CA VAL A 32 -7.44 11.66 2.07
C VAL A 32 -8.16 12.79 1.32
N GLU A 33 -8.83 12.49 0.21
CA GLU A 33 -9.61 13.46 -0.56
C GLU A 33 -10.74 14.08 0.29
N ALA A 34 -11.50 13.28 1.01
CA ALA A 34 -12.56 13.75 1.90
C ALA A 34 -12.04 14.68 3.00
N VAL A 35 -10.88 14.35 3.59
CA VAL A 35 -10.23 15.18 4.62
C VAL A 35 -9.72 16.49 4.01
N LEU A 36 -9.07 16.46 2.86
CA LEU A 36 -8.57 17.66 2.18
C LEU A 36 -9.74 18.59 1.79
N GLU A 37 -10.82 18.05 1.24
CA GLU A 37 -12.02 18.82 0.90
C GLU A 37 -12.61 19.50 2.16
N THR A 38 -12.64 18.79 3.28
CA THR A 38 -13.12 19.34 4.56
C THR A 38 -12.22 20.47 5.05
N ILE A 39 -10.90 20.31 5.00
CA ILE A 39 -9.95 21.35 5.41
C ILE A 39 -10.07 22.57 4.50
N GLN A 40 -10.14 22.40 3.18
CA GLN A 40 -10.26 23.48 2.22
C GLN A 40 -11.63 24.19 2.33
N GLY A 41 -12.69 23.43 2.59
CA GLY A 41 -14.05 23.96 2.77
C GLY A 41 -14.32 24.60 4.13
N MET A 42 -13.44 24.42 5.13
CA MET A 42 -13.68 24.85 6.51
C MET A 42 -13.95 26.37 6.65
N SER A 43 -13.29 27.17 5.83
CA SER A 43 -13.51 28.64 5.82
C SER A 43 -14.94 29.00 5.38
N VAL A 44 -15.48 28.30 4.40
CA VAL A 44 -16.85 28.47 3.91
C VAL A 44 -17.87 27.97 4.92
N VAL A 45 -17.61 26.79 5.50
CA VAL A 45 -18.46 26.21 6.55
C VAL A 45 -18.60 27.16 7.73
N LYS A 46 -17.50 27.74 8.20
CA LYS A 46 -17.49 28.71 9.30
C LYS A 46 -18.15 30.02 8.94
N ALA A 47 -18.00 30.48 7.69
CA ALA A 47 -18.61 31.75 7.26
C ALA A 47 -20.13 31.67 7.13
N PHE A 48 -20.68 30.50 6.79
CA PHE A 48 -22.11 30.29 6.58
C PHE A 48 -22.80 29.46 7.65
N ASP A 49 -22.07 29.13 8.74
CA ASP A 49 -22.57 28.30 9.86
C ASP A 49 -23.24 26.99 9.38
N LEU A 50 -22.61 26.37 8.36
CA LEU A 50 -23.10 25.15 7.76
C LEU A 50 -22.78 23.96 8.67
N ASP A 51 -23.78 23.51 9.39
CA ASP A 51 -23.65 22.44 10.37
C ASP A 51 -23.40 21.07 9.70
N HIS A 52 -22.36 20.34 10.17
CA HIS A 52 -22.11 18.88 10.09
C HIS A 52 -22.21 18.13 8.74
N SER A 53 -22.42 18.76 7.59
CA SER A 53 -22.54 18.01 6.32
C SER A 53 -21.19 17.45 5.85
N LEU A 54 -20.08 18.18 6.09
CA LEU A 54 -18.72 17.74 5.73
C LEU A 54 -18.21 16.67 6.69
N ASP A 55 -18.56 16.76 7.98
CA ASP A 55 -18.20 15.73 8.97
C ASP A 55 -18.76 14.36 8.58
N LYS A 56 -19.99 14.29 8.12
CA LYS A 56 -20.63 13.04 7.67
C LYS A 56 -19.92 12.39 6.48
N LYS A 57 -19.34 13.18 5.58
CA LYS A 57 -18.58 12.65 4.43
C LYS A 57 -17.27 12.02 4.90
N VAL A 58 -16.57 12.69 5.79
CA VAL A 58 -15.34 12.17 6.39
C VAL A 58 -15.61 10.93 7.23
N ASP A 59 -16.63 10.95 8.09
CA ASP A 59 -17.02 9.80 8.90
C ASP A 59 -17.35 8.57 8.04
N LYS A 60 -18.07 8.77 6.94
CA LYS A 60 -18.36 7.69 5.98
C LYS A 60 -17.09 7.14 5.32
N ALA A 61 -16.18 8.01 4.91
CA ALA A 61 -14.90 7.61 4.31
C ALA A 61 -14.01 6.85 5.32
N ILE A 62 -13.99 7.27 6.60
CA ILE A 62 -13.32 6.58 7.69
C ILE A 62 -13.91 5.18 7.89
N GLU A 63 -15.24 5.08 7.98
CA GLU A 63 -15.94 3.81 8.18
C GLU A 63 -15.70 2.83 7.00
N GLU A 64 -15.74 3.30 5.76
CA GLU A 64 -15.43 2.47 4.59
C GLU A 64 -13.97 2.01 4.58
N SER A 65 -13.03 2.91 4.89
CA SER A 65 -11.62 2.58 5.01
C SER A 65 -11.38 1.55 6.11
N PHE A 66 -11.99 1.75 7.29
CA PHE A 66 -11.92 0.81 8.40
C PHE A 66 -12.45 -0.58 8.01
N ARG A 67 -13.64 -0.67 7.43
CA ARG A 67 -14.25 -1.95 7.02
C ARG A 67 -13.43 -2.71 5.99
N LYS A 68 -12.84 -2.00 5.01
CA LYS A 68 -11.97 -2.66 4.01
C LYS A 68 -10.65 -3.11 4.60
N ASN A 69 -10.06 -2.31 5.50
CA ASN A 69 -8.86 -2.71 6.24
C ASN A 69 -9.14 -3.94 7.13
N GLU A 70 -10.25 -3.92 7.88
CA GLU A 70 -10.65 -5.03 8.74
C GLU A 70 -10.86 -6.33 7.94
N ARG A 71 -11.51 -6.25 6.78
CA ARG A 71 -11.69 -7.43 5.90
C ARG A 71 -10.36 -7.98 5.40
N LEU A 72 -9.44 -7.10 5.01
CA LEU A 72 -8.11 -7.51 4.55
C LEU A 72 -7.32 -8.15 5.69
N GLU A 73 -7.30 -7.53 6.87
CA GLU A 73 -6.63 -8.07 8.07
C GLU A 73 -7.22 -9.44 8.46
N LYS A 74 -8.54 -9.57 8.54
CA LYS A 74 -9.19 -10.86 8.82
C LYS A 74 -8.85 -11.94 7.79
N ALA A 75 -8.67 -11.56 6.53
CA ALA A 75 -8.28 -12.50 5.48
C ALA A 75 -6.79 -12.87 5.54
N MET A 76 -5.90 -11.96 6.00
CA MET A 76 -4.45 -12.15 6.05
C MET A 76 -3.99 -12.81 7.34
N THR A 77 -4.59 -12.48 8.48
CA THR A 77 -4.20 -12.95 9.81
C THR A 77 -4.05 -14.47 9.91
N PRO A 78 -4.95 -15.31 9.37
CA PRO A 78 -4.80 -16.77 9.48
C PRO A 78 -3.56 -17.29 8.74
N TYR A 79 -3.19 -16.67 7.61
CA TYR A 79 -1.97 -17.06 6.87
C TYR A 79 -0.71 -16.68 7.64
N VAL A 80 -0.68 -15.48 8.22
CA VAL A 80 0.43 -15.01 9.05
C VAL A 80 0.58 -15.88 10.30
N ALA A 81 -0.52 -16.20 10.97
CA ALA A 81 -0.54 -17.07 12.15
C ALA A 81 -0.05 -18.49 11.81
N MET A 82 -0.51 -19.06 10.70
CA MET A 82 -0.10 -20.38 10.25
C MET A 82 1.39 -20.41 9.86
N GLN A 83 1.88 -19.35 9.20
CA GLN A 83 3.29 -19.18 8.85
C GLN A 83 4.17 -19.15 10.11
N GLN A 84 3.80 -18.37 11.12
CA GLN A 84 4.52 -18.30 12.39
C GLN A 84 4.47 -19.64 13.14
N LEU A 85 3.32 -20.31 13.17
CA LEU A 85 3.17 -21.59 13.80
C LEU A 85 4.11 -22.64 13.18
N VAL A 86 4.12 -22.73 11.85
CA VAL A 86 5.02 -23.66 11.13
C VAL A 86 6.48 -23.37 11.45
N LEU A 87 6.93 -22.12 11.37
CA LEU A 87 8.32 -21.77 11.69
C LEU A 87 8.67 -22.11 13.14
N ASN A 88 7.80 -21.81 14.09
CA ASN A 88 8.02 -22.12 15.50
C ASN A 88 8.07 -23.65 15.74
N MET A 89 7.20 -24.42 15.10
CA MET A 89 7.26 -25.90 15.20
C MET A 89 8.58 -26.45 14.68
N PHE A 90 9.09 -25.95 13.54
CA PHE A 90 10.38 -26.39 13.02
C PHE A 90 11.56 -25.94 13.90
N SER A 91 11.48 -24.76 14.52
CA SER A 91 12.48 -24.32 15.51
C SER A 91 12.53 -25.27 16.71
N VAL A 92 11.37 -25.63 17.28
CA VAL A 92 11.27 -26.56 18.39
C VAL A 92 11.75 -27.96 17.98
N LEU A 93 11.41 -28.42 16.79
CA LEU A 93 11.87 -29.71 16.26
C LEU A 93 13.40 -29.76 16.13
N LEU A 94 14.02 -28.71 15.60
CA LEU A 94 15.49 -28.62 15.51
C LEU A 94 16.13 -28.61 16.88
N MET A 95 15.56 -27.88 17.84
CA MET A 95 16.04 -27.86 19.21
C MET A 95 15.97 -29.28 19.83
N PHE A 96 14.84 -29.98 19.65
CA PHE A 96 14.69 -31.34 20.11
C PHE A 96 15.71 -32.31 19.48
N CYS A 97 15.94 -32.22 18.18
CA CYS A 97 16.94 -32.99 17.47
C CYS A 97 18.37 -32.72 18.02
N ALA A 98 18.70 -31.46 18.28
CA ALA A 98 20.02 -31.10 18.82
C ALA A 98 20.26 -31.73 20.20
N ILE A 99 19.23 -31.72 21.06
CA ILE A 99 19.30 -32.35 22.38
C ILE A 99 19.37 -33.89 22.25
N ALA A 100 18.59 -34.49 21.37
CA ALA A 100 18.58 -35.92 21.14
C ALA A 100 19.96 -36.42 20.66
N PHE A 101 20.61 -35.74 19.71
CA PHE A 101 21.95 -36.08 19.23
C PHE A 101 23.04 -35.91 20.32
N TYR A 102 22.88 -34.96 21.22
CA TYR A 102 23.75 -34.81 22.38
C TYR A 102 23.58 -36.00 23.34
N LEU A 103 22.35 -36.41 23.66
CA LEU A 103 22.07 -37.51 24.56
C LEU A 103 22.51 -38.88 23.99
N ASP A 104 22.47 -39.04 22.68
CA ASP A 104 22.94 -40.22 21.96
C ASP A 104 24.48 -40.27 21.84
N GLY A 105 25.18 -39.24 22.29
CA GLY A 105 26.64 -39.15 22.22
C GLY A 105 27.19 -38.85 20.81
N SER A 106 26.31 -38.61 19.84
CA SER A 106 26.69 -38.30 18.45
C SER A 106 27.18 -36.86 18.27
N MET A 107 26.92 -35.99 19.25
CA MET A 107 27.26 -34.56 19.18
C MET A 107 27.80 -34.06 20.52
N GLU A 108 28.85 -33.21 20.46
CA GLU A 108 29.37 -32.53 21.64
C GLU A 108 28.43 -31.46 22.17
N LEU A 109 28.44 -31.19 23.46
CA LEU A 109 27.62 -30.19 24.13
C LEU A 109 27.70 -28.82 23.45
N THR A 110 28.90 -28.37 23.09
CA THR A 110 29.12 -27.07 22.44
C THR A 110 28.39 -26.96 21.11
N ASN A 111 28.49 -28.01 20.28
CA ASN A 111 27.81 -28.04 18.99
C ASN A 111 26.29 -28.09 19.14
N SER A 112 25.78 -28.83 20.12
CA SER A 112 24.37 -28.88 20.43
C SER A 112 23.83 -27.51 20.87
N LEU A 113 24.54 -26.78 21.73
CA LEU A 113 24.18 -25.44 22.16
C LEU A 113 24.18 -24.45 20.99
N ILE A 114 25.19 -24.49 20.12
CA ILE A 114 25.23 -23.67 18.90
C ILE A 114 24.02 -23.97 18.01
N MET A 115 23.66 -25.22 17.80
CA MET A 115 22.55 -25.63 16.99
C MET A 115 21.21 -25.12 17.57
N VAL A 116 21.02 -25.14 18.88
CA VAL A 116 19.86 -24.58 19.56
C VAL A 116 19.77 -23.08 19.32
N VAL A 117 20.86 -22.32 19.51
CA VAL A 117 20.89 -20.88 19.28
C VAL A 117 20.60 -20.56 17.80
N CYS A 118 21.23 -21.27 16.88
CA CYS A 118 21.03 -21.09 15.45
C CYS A 118 19.58 -21.37 15.04
N SER A 119 18.90 -22.34 15.67
CA SER A 119 17.50 -22.64 15.35
C SER A 119 16.58 -21.44 15.59
N PHE A 120 16.78 -20.68 16.65
CA PHE A 120 16.04 -19.45 16.92
C PHE A 120 16.39 -18.34 15.93
N LEU A 121 17.68 -18.09 15.71
CA LEU A 121 18.15 -17.01 14.86
C LEU A 121 17.68 -17.14 13.41
N VAL A 122 17.76 -18.34 12.83
CA VAL A 122 17.39 -18.58 11.43
C VAL A 122 15.91 -18.33 11.20
N TYR A 123 15.04 -18.82 12.07
CA TYR A 123 13.60 -18.68 11.89
C TYR A 123 13.12 -17.25 12.17
N GLU A 124 13.76 -16.53 13.08
CA GLU A 124 13.45 -15.12 13.33
C GLU A 124 13.78 -14.25 12.11
N GLN A 125 14.95 -14.46 11.50
CA GLN A 125 15.32 -13.75 10.27
C GLN A 125 14.38 -14.06 9.09
N LEU A 126 13.86 -15.28 9.03
CA LEU A 126 12.91 -15.66 7.98
C LEU A 126 11.57 -14.93 8.12
N LYS A 127 11.10 -14.68 9.35
CA LYS A 127 9.90 -13.85 9.61
C LYS A 127 10.14 -12.41 9.15
N VAL A 128 11.30 -11.83 9.46
CA VAL A 128 11.66 -10.49 9.03
C VAL A 128 11.71 -10.39 7.49
N ALA A 129 12.34 -11.38 6.83
CA ALA A 129 12.40 -11.43 5.37
C ALA A 129 11.00 -11.45 4.73
N GLY A 130 10.05 -12.21 5.30
CA GLY A 130 8.66 -12.24 4.84
C GLY A 130 7.97 -10.87 4.92
N SER A 131 8.17 -10.13 6.00
CA SER A 131 7.63 -8.77 6.15
C SER A 131 8.27 -7.77 5.19
N CYS A 132 9.58 -7.89 4.92
CA CYS A 132 10.27 -7.06 3.93
C CYS A 132 9.69 -7.22 2.53
N VAL A 133 9.42 -8.45 2.09
CA VAL A 133 8.79 -8.71 0.78
C VAL A 133 7.42 -8.04 0.68
N ALA A 134 6.60 -8.08 1.74
CA ALA A 134 5.31 -7.39 1.76
C ALA A 134 5.47 -5.86 1.62
N ASN A 135 6.43 -5.27 2.32
CA ASN A 135 6.72 -3.82 2.25
C ASN A 135 7.27 -3.41 0.87
N MET A 136 8.13 -4.23 0.24
CA MET A 136 8.63 -3.97 -1.10
C MET A 136 7.50 -3.88 -2.13
N ARG A 137 6.46 -4.68 -2.02
CA ARG A 137 5.29 -4.61 -2.92
C ARG A 137 4.47 -3.35 -2.75
N ILE A 138 4.31 -2.88 -1.51
CA ILE A 138 3.64 -1.59 -1.26
C ILE A 138 4.45 -0.46 -1.91
N ALA A 139 5.78 -0.51 -1.79
CA ALA A 139 6.67 0.46 -2.43
C ALA A 139 6.59 0.39 -3.97
N GLU A 140 6.64 -0.81 -4.56
CA GLU A 140 6.51 -1.02 -6.01
C GLU A 140 5.22 -0.40 -6.56
N HIS A 141 4.09 -0.66 -5.90
CA HIS A 141 2.82 -0.06 -6.32
C HIS A 141 2.77 1.47 -6.18
N SER A 142 3.48 2.00 -5.18
CA SER A 142 3.61 3.47 -5.01
C SER A 142 4.47 4.08 -6.11
N ILE A 143 5.53 3.39 -6.52
CA ILE A 143 6.40 3.78 -7.64
C ILE A 143 5.60 3.76 -8.96
N ASP A 144 4.80 2.71 -9.20
CA ASP A 144 3.95 2.62 -10.39
C ASP A 144 2.96 3.78 -10.50
N LYS A 145 2.41 4.22 -9.35
CA LYS A 145 1.54 5.41 -9.32
C LYS A 145 2.31 6.70 -9.62
N ALA A 146 3.52 6.84 -9.10
CA ALA A 146 4.37 8.00 -9.38
C ALA A 146 4.76 8.05 -10.86
N ASN A 147 5.17 6.92 -11.44
CA ASN A 147 5.51 6.84 -12.86
C ASN A 147 4.33 7.20 -13.78
N LYS A 148 3.09 6.85 -13.40
CA LYS A 148 1.90 7.25 -14.16
C LYS A 148 1.67 8.76 -14.18
N ILE A 149 2.15 9.49 -13.18
CA ILE A 149 2.08 10.96 -13.17
C ILE A 149 3.07 11.52 -14.19
N ASP A 150 4.25 10.94 -14.30
CA ASP A 150 5.26 11.35 -15.28
C ASP A 150 4.85 11.04 -16.73
N GLU A 151 3.96 10.06 -16.93
CA GLU A 151 3.39 9.73 -18.25
C GLU A 151 2.30 10.74 -18.71
N VAL A 152 1.82 11.59 -17.81
CA VAL A 152 0.83 12.62 -18.20
C VAL A 152 1.52 13.65 -19.09
N PRO A 153 1.08 13.81 -20.35
CA PRO A 153 1.70 14.75 -21.26
C PRO A 153 1.60 16.17 -20.69
N THR A 154 2.75 16.81 -20.52
CA THR A 154 2.80 18.23 -20.18
C THR A 154 2.25 19.06 -21.34
N MET A 155 1.60 20.18 -21.01
CA MET A 155 1.10 21.11 -22.01
C MET A 155 2.28 21.57 -22.89
N GLU A 156 2.13 21.49 -24.20
CA GLU A 156 3.16 21.97 -25.12
C GLU A 156 3.39 23.47 -24.90
N GLU A 157 4.58 23.80 -24.44
CA GLU A 157 5.00 25.21 -24.38
C GLU A 157 5.20 25.71 -25.80
N GLY A 158 4.48 26.79 -26.14
CA GLY A 158 4.66 27.45 -27.43
C GLY A 158 6.12 27.91 -27.61
N LYS A 159 6.81 27.35 -28.59
CA LYS A 159 8.21 27.67 -28.91
C LYS A 159 8.40 29.07 -29.53
N ARG A 160 7.35 29.86 -29.67
CA ARG A 160 7.38 31.15 -30.34
C ARG A 160 7.43 32.28 -29.30
N GLU A 161 8.59 32.87 -29.12
CA GLU A 161 8.70 34.15 -28.44
C GLU A 161 7.96 35.21 -29.25
N THR A 162 6.81 35.65 -28.75
CA THR A 162 6.06 36.75 -29.34
C THR A 162 6.27 37.99 -28.50
N SER A 163 6.80 39.03 -29.14
CA SER A 163 6.78 40.37 -28.56
C SER A 163 5.56 41.12 -29.13
N PRO A 164 4.42 41.13 -28.36
CA PRO A 164 3.21 41.75 -28.89
C PRO A 164 3.35 43.24 -28.99
N ALA A 165 2.99 43.80 -30.16
CA ALA A 165 2.99 45.25 -30.40
C ALA A 165 1.91 45.99 -29.58
N SER A 166 0.90 45.25 -29.09
CA SER A 166 -0.15 45.76 -28.20
C SER A 166 -0.52 44.69 -27.18
N MET A 167 -0.99 45.09 -26.00
CA MET A 167 -1.52 44.19 -24.95
C MET A 167 -3.01 43.85 -25.15
N GLU A 168 -3.58 44.13 -26.32
CA GLU A 168 -4.94 43.79 -26.64
C GLU A 168 -5.08 42.28 -26.88
N ILE A 169 -5.97 41.62 -26.13
CA ILE A 169 -6.34 40.23 -26.34
C ILE A 169 -7.69 40.16 -27.01
N ARG A 170 -7.74 39.62 -28.22
CA ARG A 170 -8.97 39.46 -29.00
C ARG A 170 -9.27 38.01 -29.24
N PHE A 171 -10.41 37.55 -28.78
CA PHE A 171 -10.95 36.23 -29.12
C PHE A 171 -11.74 36.33 -30.43
N SER A 172 -11.57 35.36 -31.28
CA SER A 172 -12.36 35.30 -32.55
C SER A 172 -12.69 33.84 -32.82
N ASN A 173 -13.97 33.52 -32.69
CA ASN A 173 -14.51 32.21 -32.99
C ASN A 173 -13.80 31.05 -32.25
N VAL A 174 -13.58 31.21 -30.93
CA VAL A 174 -12.85 30.27 -30.11
C VAL A 174 -13.76 29.14 -29.65
N ASP A 175 -13.40 27.92 -30.00
CA ASP A 175 -13.96 26.67 -29.47
C ASP A 175 -13.02 26.05 -28.43
N PHE A 176 -13.57 25.66 -27.29
CA PHE A 176 -12.80 24.93 -26.28
C PHE A 176 -13.59 23.79 -25.67
N ALA A 177 -12.97 22.65 -25.53
CA ALA A 177 -13.55 21.45 -24.93
C ALA A 177 -12.62 20.80 -23.93
N TYR A 178 -13.17 20.35 -22.80
CA TYR A 178 -12.52 19.36 -21.95
C TYR A 178 -12.98 17.96 -22.40
N GLU A 179 -12.04 17.14 -22.87
CA GLU A 179 -12.32 15.84 -23.46
C GLU A 179 -13.39 15.92 -24.57
N LYS A 180 -14.60 15.43 -24.30
CA LYS A 180 -15.75 15.42 -25.24
C LYS A 180 -16.79 16.53 -24.97
N LYS A 181 -16.64 17.26 -23.85
CA LYS A 181 -17.61 18.29 -23.47
C LYS A 181 -17.12 19.67 -23.91
N LYS A 182 -17.77 20.22 -24.97
CA LYS A 182 -17.54 21.62 -25.37
C LYS A 182 -18.00 22.56 -24.26
N ILE A 183 -17.10 23.47 -23.86
CA ILE A 183 -17.36 24.49 -22.83
C ILE A 183 -17.46 25.88 -23.48
N LEU A 184 -16.62 26.18 -24.46
CA LEU A 184 -16.73 27.37 -25.29
C LEU A 184 -17.10 26.93 -26.71
N ASN A 185 -18.06 27.60 -27.29
CA ASN A 185 -18.54 27.34 -28.64
C ASN A 185 -18.69 28.66 -29.39
N HIS A 186 -17.80 28.90 -30.36
CA HIS A 186 -17.79 30.08 -31.21
C HIS A 186 -17.80 31.40 -30.43
N VAL A 187 -17.02 31.52 -29.37
CA VAL A 187 -16.93 32.73 -28.55
C VAL A 187 -16.01 33.74 -29.22
N SER A 188 -16.53 34.98 -29.38
CA SER A 188 -15.80 36.11 -29.95
C SER A 188 -15.90 37.32 -29.06
#